data_6e5a3ab33188dce6729d7980bd9e44f7
#
_entry.id   6e5a3ab33188dce6729d7980bd9e44f7
#
_cell.length_a   1.000
_cell.length_b   1.000
_cell.length_c   1.000
_cell.angle_alpha   90.00
_cell.angle_beta   90.00
_cell.angle_gamma   90.00
#
_symmetry.space_group_name_H-M   'P 1'
#
loop_
_entity.id
_entity.type
_entity.pdbx_description
1 polymer ?
#
loop_
_entity_poly.entity_id
_entity_poly.type
_entity_poly.pdbx_seq_one_letter_code
_entity_poly.pdbx_strand_id
1 'polypeptide(L)'
;YPSYMVIKDNNLYITYKNANRSSDGGGLGSFAIYKDELIINNNFASNGRSYTHLYISDNSRYLFAANYQVGSTASYLLENGHIKEKIGAIHHIGLGPDLLKRQTGPHCHYVGISPDKEFVYAVDLGADKVIMYKYHDGKLEEDSNHNLNVVPGSGPRQMIFSNDGRFAYLLNEISNNIMVFKYTDKYLNLIQVLHTTPRHFHGFSSASAIRLSKSGKHLFVSNRGHDSIALYRVNQETGKITLLYMVHTGKTPRDFNFISSKYLIVGAQDDDEIELFKFNEEKEELIRTAITLVIPSPVCIAVKEKKEK
;
A
#
# COMPACT_ATOMS: atom_id res chain seq x y z
N TYR A 1 -16.64 8.63 -4.67
CA TYR A 1 -15.26 9.10 -4.45
C TYR A 1 -14.30 7.91 -4.60
N PRO A 2 -13.37 7.91 -5.58
CA PRO A 2 -12.31 6.91 -5.67
C PRO A 2 -11.41 7.02 -4.42
N SER A 3 -10.95 5.88 -3.90
CA SER A 3 -10.13 5.83 -2.68
C SER A 3 -8.81 5.09 -2.86
N TYR A 4 -8.75 4.19 -3.83
CA TYR A 4 -7.53 3.51 -4.24
C TYR A 4 -7.62 3.09 -5.71
N MET A 5 -6.48 2.96 -6.37
CA MET A 5 -6.41 2.52 -7.76
C MET A 5 -5.13 1.73 -8.03
N VAL A 6 -5.24 0.78 -8.96
CA VAL A 6 -4.11 0.01 -9.48
C VAL A 6 -4.22 -0.11 -10.99
N ILE A 7 -3.08 -0.01 -11.67
CA ILE A 7 -2.98 -0.20 -13.11
C ILE A 7 -2.27 -1.53 -13.38
N LYS A 8 -2.85 -2.33 -14.26
CA LYS A 8 -2.22 -3.54 -14.79
C LYS A 8 -2.45 -3.59 -16.29
N ASP A 9 -1.36 -3.69 -17.04
CA ASP A 9 -1.38 -3.60 -18.51
C ASP A 9 -2.06 -2.31 -19.00
N ASN A 10 -3.16 -2.41 -19.73
CA ASN A 10 -3.97 -1.29 -20.19
C ASN A 10 -5.29 -1.15 -19.43
N ASN A 11 -5.37 -1.71 -18.21
CA ASN A 11 -6.57 -1.60 -17.40
C ASN A 11 -6.27 -0.87 -16.08
N LEU A 12 -7.21 0.00 -15.70
CA LEU A 12 -7.26 0.66 -14.40
C LEU A 12 -8.39 0.02 -13.58
N TYR A 13 -8.06 -0.40 -12.36
CA TYR A 13 -9.06 -0.87 -11.39
C TYR A 13 -9.09 0.10 -10.22
N ILE A 14 -10.27 0.50 -9.81
CA ILE A 14 -10.48 1.45 -8.72
C ILE A 14 -11.38 0.86 -7.64
N THR A 15 -11.20 1.32 -6.43
CA THR A 15 -12.21 1.20 -5.38
C THR A 15 -12.83 2.57 -5.12
N TYR A 16 -14.14 2.62 -4.92
CA TYR A 16 -14.85 3.86 -4.67
C TYR A 16 -15.80 3.75 -3.49
N LYS A 17 -16.01 4.88 -2.83
CA LYS A 17 -16.97 5.06 -1.74
C LYS A 17 -18.22 5.73 -2.27
N ASN A 18 -19.37 5.43 -1.67
CA ASN A 18 -20.58 6.18 -1.95
C ASN A 18 -20.44 7.64 -1.47
N ALA A 19 -20.94 8.58 -2.26
CA ALA A 19 -20.93 10.01 -1.95
C ALA A 19 -21.66 10.34 -0.64
N ASN A 20 -22.71 9.59 -0.32
CA ASN A 20 -23.59 9.86 0.82
C ASN A 20 -23.09 9.23 2.14
N ARG A 21 -21.90 8.61 2.17
CA ARG A 21 -21.35 7.91 3.34
C ARG A 21 -22.29 6.86 3.96
N SER A 22 -23.37 6.47 3.25
CA SER A 22 -24.27 5.40 3.69
C SER A 22 -23.50 4.07 3.68
N SER A 23 -23.86 3.18 4.58
CA SER A 23 -23.29 1.84 4.70
C SER A 23 -23.41 0.99 3.43
N ASP A 24 -24.28 1.39 2.50
CA ASP A 24 -24.77 0.56 1.40
C ASP A 24 -24.13 0.87 0.07
N GLY A 25 -23.10 1.72 0.03
CA GLY A 25 -22.50 2.13 -1.22
C GLY A 25 -21.00 2.03 -1.24
N GLY A 26 -20.53 1.58 -2.35
CA GLY A 26 -19.13 1.40 -2.65
C GLY A 26 -18.96 0.23 -3.58
N GLY A 27 -17.78 0.11 -4.18
CA GLY A 27 -17.57 -0.95 -5.13
C GLY A 27 -16.19 -0.89 -5.76
N LEU A 28 -16.09 -1.66 -6.81
CA LEU A 28 -14.95 -1.72 -7.70
C LEU A 28 -15.38 -1.24 -9.07
N GLY A 29 -14.53 -0.47 -9.73
CA GLY A 29 -14.68 -0.11 -11.13
C GLY A 29 -13.50 -0.61 -11.94
N SER A 30 -13.72 -1.02 -13.17
CA SER A 30 -12.67 -1.32 -14.12
C SER A 30 -12.81 -0.47 -15.38
N PHE A 31 -11.68 -0.03 -15.91
CA PHE A 31 -11.60 0.87 -17.05
C PHE A 31 -10.47 0.39 -17.99
N ALA A 32 -10.70 0.47 -19.29
CA ALA A 32 -9.63 0.37 -20.26
C ALA A 32 -8.95 1.74 -20.41
N ILE A 33 -7.63 1.74 -20.47
CA ILE A 33 -6.82 2.94 -20.74
C ILE A 33 -6.50 2.93 -22.24
N TYR A 34 -7.14 3.79 -23.00
CA TYR A 34 -6.91 3.96 -24.42
C TYR A 34 -6.39 5.36 -24.72
N LYS A 35 -5.14 5.46 -25.15
CA LYS A 35 -4.43 6.76 -25.26
C LYS A 35 -4.48 7.51 -23.91
N ASP A 36 -5.10 8.68 -23.87
CA ASP A 36 -5.25 9.53 -22.70
C ASP A 36 -6.67 9.50 -22.12
N GLU A 37 -7.50 8.52 -22.53
CA GLU A 37 -8.89 8.36 -22.10
C GLU A 37 -9.09 7.11 -21.25
N LEU A 38 -10.06 7.19 -20.32
CA LEU A 38 -10.55 6.07 -19.54
C LEU A 38 -11.93 5.64 -20.06
N ILE A 39 -12.01 4.42 -20.56
CA ILE A 39 -13.26 3.82 -21.03
C ILE A 39 -13.76 2.84 -19.97
N ILE A 40 -14.97 3.02 -19.47
CA ILE A 40 -15.56 2.12 -18.48
C ILE A 40 -15.72 0.72 -19.08
N ASN A 41 -15.12 -0.29 -18.45
CA ASN A 41 -15.42 -1.69 -18.74
C ASN A 41 -16.67 -2.12 -17.94
N ASN A 42 -16.59 -2.07 -16.60
CA ASN A 42 -17.74 -2.31 -15.75
C ASN A 42 -17.56 -1.77 -14.33
N ASN A 43 -18.69 -1.73 -13.59
CA ASN A 43 -18.74 -1.50 -12.17
C ASN A 43 -19.24 -2.74 -11.46
N PHE A 44 -18.67 -3.03 -10.30
CA PHE A 44 -19.04 -4.17 -9.45
C PHE A 44 -19.37 -3.66 -8.06
N ALA A 45 -20.65 -3.74 -7.67
CA ALA A 45 -21.09 -3.34 -6.32
C ALA A 45 -20.52 -4.30 -5.27
N SER A 46 -19.95 -3.77 -4.21
CA SER A 46 -19.37 -4.58 -3.13
C SER A 46 -20.38 -4.96 -2.04
N ASN A 47 -21.64 -4.55 -2.15
CA ASN A 47 -22.70 -4.76 -1.16
C ASN A 47 -22.23 -4.48 0.27
N GLY A 48 -21.54 -3.34 0.44
CA GLY A 48 -20.95 -2.96 1.71
C GLY A 48 -19.92 -1.85 1.56
N ARG A 49 -19.02 -1.79 2.53
CA ARG A 49 -18.04 -0.73 2.67
C ARG A 49 -16.87 -0.91 1.68
N SER A 50 -16.37 0.18 1.15
CA SER A 50 -15.33 0.19 0.11
C SER A 50 -14.00 -0.43 0.55
N TYR A 51 -13.29 -0.99 -0.41
CA TYR A 51 -11.93 -1.49 -0.22
C TYR A 51 -10.93 -0.34 -0.07
N THR A 52 -9.79 -0.63 0.56
CA THR A 52 -8.71 0.34 0.80
C THR A 52 -7.49 0.09 -0.05
N HIS A 53 -7.29 -1.14 -0.52
CA HIS A 53 -6.17 -1.54 -1.35
C HIS A 53 -6.58 -2.64 -2.31
N LEU A 54 -5.98 -2.63 -3.49
CA LEU A 54 -6.17 -3.63 -4.54
C LEU A 54 -4.81 -4.18 -4.99
N TYR A 55 -4.77 -5.45 -5.34
CA TYR A 55 -3.65 -6.11 -5.99
C TYR A 55 -4.15 -6.96 -7.15
N ILE A 56 -3.48 -6.90 -8.30
CA ILE A 56 -3.80 -7.72 -9.47
C ILE A 56 -2.71 -8.80 -9.60
N SER A 57 -3.13 -10.06 -9.73
CA SER A 57 -2.20 -11.18 -9.96
C SER A 57 -1.37 -10.98 -11.23
N ASP A 58 -0.18 -11.57 -11.28
CA ASP A 58 0.75 -11.42 -12.41
C ASP A 58 0.13 -11.84 -13.74
N ASN A 59 -0.71 -12.87 -13.73
CA ASN A 59 -1.42 -13.37 -14.91
C ASN A 59 -2.68 -12.56 -15.25
N SER A 60 -2.93 -11.46 -14.54
CA SER A 60 -4.10 -10.58 -14.71
C SER A 60 -5.47 -11.28 -14.61
N ARG A 61 -5.52 -12.48 -13.98
CA ARG A 61 -6.78 -13.25 -13.82
C ARG A 61 -7.51 -12.99 -12.51
N TYR A 62 -6.81 -12.50 -11.48
CA TYR A 62 -7.40 -12.32 -10.15
C TYR A 62 -7.12 -10.94 -9.61
N LEU A 63 -8.13 -10.34 -8.99
CA LEU A 63 -8.02 -9.14 -8.19
C LEU A 63 -8.22 -9.52 -6.73
N PHE A 64 -7.27 -9.12 -5.88
CA PHE A 64 -7.36 -9.23 -4.43
C PHE A 64 -7.60 -7.85 -3.83
N ALA A 65 -8.48 -7.79 -2.83
CA ALA A 65 -8.94 -6.53 -2.27
C ALA A 65 -8.95 -6.56 -0.74
N ALA A 66 -8.31 -5.56 -0.12
CA ALA A 66 -8.31 -5.35 1.32
C ALA A 66 -9.47 -4.47 1.75
N ASN A 67 -10.29 -4.91 2.70
CA ASN A 67 -11.39 -4.13 3.25
C ASN A 67 -11.09 -3.71 4.69
N TYR A 68 -10.79 -2.44 4.86
CA TYR A 68 -10.48 -1.86 6.17
C TYR A 68 -11.67 -1.86 7.12
N GLN A 69 -12.84 -1.50 6.63
CA GLN A 69 -14.01 -1.28 7.47
C GLN A 69 -14.68 -2.56 7.94
N VAL A 70 -14.50 -3.64 7.19
CA VAL A 70 -15.07 -4.97 7.48
C VAL A 70 -14.01 -5.90 8.06
N GLY A 71 -12.72 -5.54 7.95
CA GLY A 71 -11.62 -6.41 8.37
C GLY A 71 -11.61 -7.71 7.57
N SER A 72 -11.47 -7.62 6.25
CA SER A 72 -11.52 -8.82 5.40
C SER A 72 -10.64 -8.68 4.17
N THR A 73 -10.28 -9.81 3.60
CA THR A 73 -9.64 -9.92 2.27
C THR A 73 -10.60 -10.62 1.32
N ALA A 74 -10.82 -10.04 0.15
CA ALA A 74 -11.67 -10.59 -0.89
C ALA A 74 -10.90 -10.88 -2.18
N SER A 75 -11.40 -11.81 -2.98
CA SER A 75 -10.87 -12.14 -4.29
C SER A 75 -11.95 -12.11 -5.37
N TYR A 76 -11.54 -11.73 -6.57
CA TYR A 76 -12.41 -11.57 -7.73
C TYR A 76 -11.75 -12.18 -8.97
N LEU A 77 -12.57 -12.76 -9.85
CA LEU A 77 -12.16 -13.18 -11.18
C LEU A 77 -12.14 -11.99 -12.12
N LEU A 78 -11.06 -11.85 -12.87
CA LEU A 78 -10.91 -10.90 -13.96
C LEU A 78 -10.92 -11.61 -15.31
N GLU A 79 -11.60 -11.03 -16.29
CA GLU A 79 -11.61 -11.51 -17.65
C GLU A 79 -11.66 -10.33 -18.63
N ASN A 80 -10.69 -10.26 -19.54
CA ASN A 80 -10.57 -9.19 -20.54
C ASN A 80 -10.69 -7.77 -19.96
N GLY A 81 -10.08 -7.54 -18.79
CA GLY A 81 -10.13 -6.25 -18.10
C GLY A 81 -11.40 -6.01 -17.26
N HIS A 82 -12.38 -6.90 -17.30
CA HIS A 82 -13.63 -6.79 -16.54
C HIS A 82 -13.54 -7.54 -15.20
N ILE A 83 -14.19 -7.01 -14.18
CA ILE A 83 -14.42 -7.71 -12.91
C ILE A 83 -15.65 -8.58 -13.10
N LYS A 84 -15.48 -9.90 -13.19
CA LYS A 84 -16.56 -10.83 -13.55
C LYS A 84 -17.41 -11.23 -12.35
N GLU A 85 -16.75 -11.76 -11.32
CA GLU A 85 -17.43 -12.27 -10.16
C GLU A 85 -16.56 -12.19 -8.92
N LYS A 86 -17.20 -12.18 -7.75
CA LYS A 86 -16.53 -12.35 -6.47
C LYS A 86 -16.36 -13.84 -6.20
N ILE A 87 -15.11 -14.29 -6.08
CA ILE A 87 -14.79 -15.70 -5.77
C ILE A 87 -15.05 -15.98 -4.29
N GLY A 88 -14.62 -15.05 -3.41
CA GLY A 88 -14.80 -15.20 -1.97
C GLY A 88 -14.30 -14.01 -1.17
N ALA A 89 -14.53 -14.11 0.14
CA ALA A 89 -13.93 -13.20 1.12
C ALA A 89 -13.70 -13.94 2.44
N ILE A 90 -12.58 -13.62 3.11
CA ILE A 90 -12.25 -14.14 4.43
C ILE A 90 -12.26 -12.96 5.41
N HIS A 91 -13.05 -13.08 6.48
CA HIS A 91 -13.07 -12.12 7.58
C HIS A 91 -11.93 -12.43 8.53
N HIS A 92 -11.20 -11.40 8.91
CA HIS A 92 -10.10 -11.53 9.86
C HIS A 92 -10.61 -11.58 11.29
N ILE A 93 -9.78 -12.10 12.19
CA ILE A 93 -10.06 -12.21 13.61
C ILE A 93 -8.90 -11.60 14.40
N GLY A 94 -9.20 -10.87 15.44
CA GLY A 94 -8.25 -10.25 16.34
C GLY A 94 -8.51 -8.76 16.52
N LEU A 95 -7.81 -8.19 17.50
CA LEU A 95 -7.80 -6.77 17.79
C LEU A 95 -6.50 -6.43 18.51
N GLY A 96 -6.03 -5.21 18.33
CA GLY A 96 -4.88 -4.65 19.06
C GLY A 96 -5.31 -3.87 20.30
N PRO A 97 -4.36 -3.22 21.00
CA PRO A 97 -4.63 -2.53 22.27
C PRO A 97 -5.31 -1.17 22.12
N ASP A 98 -5.32 -0.54 20.93
CA ASP A 98 -5.97 0.77 20.71
C ASP A 98 -7.47 0.62 20.41
N LEU A 99 -8.19 0.06 21.39
CA LEU A 99 -9.60 -0.32 21.27
C LEU A 99 -10.54 0.86 21.06
N LEU A 100 -10.15 2.06 21.50
CA LEU A 100 -11.00 3.24 21.44
C LEU A 100 -10.90 4.02 20.13
N LYS A 101 -9.87 3.74 19.30
CA LYS A 101 -9.58 4.55 18.12
C LYS A 101 -9.37 3.74 16.85
N ARG A 102 -8.24 3.05 16.77
CA ARG A 102 -7.75 2.50 15.50
C ARG A 102 -7.78 0.98 15.41
N GLN A 103 -7.94 0.28 16.55
CA GLN A 103 -7.90 -1.18 16.64
C GLN A 103 -9.15 -1.75 17.32
N THR A 104 -10.31 -1.19 16.99
CA THR A 104 -11.63 -1.63 17.51
C THR A 104 -12.08 -2.99 16.97
N GLY A 105 -11.32 -3.56 16.07
CA GLY A 105 -11.51 -4.83 15.39
C GLY A 105 -10.51 -4.95 14.26
N PRO A 106 -10.59 -6.01 13.43
CA PRO A 106 -9.73 -6.15 12.27
C PRO A 106 -9.96 -5.01 11.27
N HIS A 107 -8.86 -4.50 10.70
CA HIS A 107 -8.84 -3.43 9.71
C HIS A 107 -7.82 -3.74 8.62
N CYS A 108 -8.19 -4.60 7.66
CA CYS A 108 -7.32 -4.97 6.57
C CYS A 108 -6.98 -3.76 5.69
N HIS A 109 -5.71 -3.39 5.64
CA HIS A 109 -5.28 -2.16 4.95
C HIS A 109 -4.55 -2.41 3.63
N TYR A 110 -3.90 -3.56 3.48
CA TYR A 110 -3.08 -3.85 2.31
C TYR A 110 -3.20 -5.34 1.94
N VAL A 111 -3.03 -5.64 0.66
CA VAL A 111 -2.96 -7.00 0.13
C VAL A 111 -1.89 -7.06 -0.96
N GLY A 112 -1.14 -8.15 -1.01
CA GLY A 112 -0.11 -8.39 -2.01
C GLY A 112 0.15 -9.87 -2.22
N ILE A 113 1.13 -10.20 -3.07
CA ILE A 113 1.60 -11.58 -3.30
C ILE A 113 3.05 -11.69 -2.84
N SER A 114 3.39 -12.82 -2.18
CA SER A 114 4.75 -13.13 -1.78
C SER A 114 5.69 -13.29 -2.99
N PRO A 115 7.01 -13.10 -2.84
CA PRO A 115 7.95 -13.19 -3.95
C PRO A 115 7.97 -14.55 -4.66
N ASP A 116 7.75 -15.62 -3.90
CA ASP A 116 7.64 -17.02 -4.41
C ASP A 116 6.29 -17.29 -5.07
N LYS A 117 5.35 -16.34 -4.99
CA LYS A 117 3.98 -16.43 -5.54
C LYS A 117 3.10 -17.53 -4.93
N GLU A 118 3.50 -18.06 -3.78
CA GLU A 118 2.72 -19.10 -3.11
C GLU A 118 1.63 -18.53 -2.21
N PHE A 119 1.82 -17.28 -1.73
CA PHE A 119 0.87 -16.66 -0.83
C PHE A 119 0.35 -15.33 -1.36
N VAL A 120 -0.94 -15.12 -1.18
CA VAL A 120 -1.50 -13.79 -1.02
C VAL A 120 -1.34 -13.40 0.45
N TYR A 121 -0.81 -12.23 0.75
CA TYR A 121 -0.73 -11.74 2.12
C TYR A 121 -1.61 -10.50 2.32
N ALA A 122 -2.21 -10.40 3.50
CA ALA A 122 -3.01 -9.27 3.91
C ALA A 122 -2.42 -8.64 5.18
N VAL A 123 -2.30 -7.31 5.18
CA VAL A 123 -1.80 -6.55 6.33
C VAL A 123 -2.99 -5.96 7.07
N ASP A 124 -3.19 -6.39 8.31
CA ASP A 124 -4.32 -5.97 9.14
C ASP A 124 -3.85 -5.06 10.27
N LEU A 125 -4.19 -3.77 10.15
CA LEU A 125 -3.84 -2.73 11.10
C LEU A 125 -4.53 -2.95 12.45
N GLY A 126 -5.79 -3.36 12.42
CA GLY A 126 -6.59 -3.48 13.62
C GLY A 126 -6.25 -4.72 14.45
N ALA A 127 -5.82 -5.80 13.78
CA ALA A 127 -5.47 -7.06 14.44
C ALA A 127 -3.97 -7.19 14.74
N ASP A 128 -3.12 -6.22 14.39
CA ASP A 128 -1.66 -6.29 14.50
C ASP A 128 -1.07 -7.54 13.81
N LYS A 129 -1.51 -7.83 12.58
CA LYS A 129 -1.14 -9.06 11.87
C LYS A 129 -0.79 -8.85 10.40
N VAL A 130 0.07 -9.73 9.89
CA VAL A 130 0.13 -10.05 8.46
C VAL A 130 -0.40 -11.47 8.32
N ILE A 131 -1.48 -11.64 7.56
CA ILE A 131 -2.17 -12.90 7.38
C ILE A 131 -1.77 -13.46 6.03
N MET A 132 -1.38 -14.74 5.99
CA MET A 132 -0.91 -15.42 4.81
C MET A 132 -1.99 -16.39 4.30
N TYR A 133 -2.29 -16.32 3.01
CA TYR A 133 -3.27 -17.18 2.36
C TYR A 133 -2.60 -17.96 1.23
N LYS A 134 -2.71 -19.28 1.24
CA LYS A 134 -2.59 -20.06 0.01
C LYS A 134 -3.74 -19.69 -0.91
N TYR A 135 -3.48 -19.66 -2.20
CA TYR A 135 -4.55 -19.40 -3.16
C TYR A 135 -4.50 -20.35 -4.34
N HIS A 136 -5.67 -20.83 -4.70
CA HIS A 136 -5.84 -21.70 -5.86
C HIS A 136 -7.08 -21.26 -6.63
N ASP A 137 -6.93 -21.00 -7.92
CA ASP A 137 -7.99 -20.45 -8.77
C ASP A 137 -8.72 -19.22 -8.16
N GLY A 138 -7.93 -18.33 -7.50
CA GLY A 138 -8.43 -17.16 -6.81
C GLY A 138 -9.09 -17.40 -5.46
N LYS A 139 -9.37 -18.65 -5.07
CA LYS A 139 -9.81 -19.00 -3.72
C LYS A 139 -8.69 -18.81 -2.72
N LEU A 140 -9.00 -18.14 -1.61
CA LEU A 140 -8.07 -17.91 -0.50
C LEU A 140 -8.31 -18.95 0.60
N GLU A 141 -7.24 -19.48 1.17
CA GLU A 141 -7.24 -20.35 2.34
C GLU A 141 -6.16 -19.89 3.31
N GLU A 142 -6.54 -19.53 4.54
CA GLU A 142 -5.59 -19.02 5.52
C GLU A 142 -4.57 -20.11 5.92
N ASP A 143 -3.29 -19.79 5.83
CA ASP A 143 -2.21 -20.61 6.35
C ASP A 143 -1.66 -19.97 7.63
N SER A 144 -2.31 -20.28 8.74
CA SER A 144 -2.02 -19.70 10.05
C SER A 144 -0.59 -19.96 10.54
N ASN A 145 0.08 -20.99 10.04
CA ASN A 145 1.47 -21.30 10.40
C ASN A 145 2.46 -20.26 9.87
N HIS A 146 2.10 -19.54 8.80
CA HIS A 146 2.93 -18.52 8.19
C HIS A 146 2.46 -17.09 8.52
N ASN A 147 1.41 -16.94 9.34
CA ASN A 147 0.99 -15.62 9.81
C ASN A 147 2.07 -14.96 10.66
N LEU A 148 2.19 -13.65 10.52
CA LEU A 148 3.06 -12.83 11.37
C LEU A 148 2.20 -12.02 12.34
N ASN A 149 2.41 -12.21 13.64
CA ASN A 149 1.91 -11.29 14.65
C ASN A 149 3.01 -10.24 14.92
N VAL A 150 2.64 -8.97 14.82
CA VAL A 150 3.56 -7.88 15.17
C VAL A 150 3.37 -7.45 16.62
N VAL A 151 4.24 -6.57 17.10
CA VAL A 151 4.14 -6.01 18.45
C VAL A 151 2.77 -5.33 18.59
N PRO A 152 2.00 -5.65 19.64
CA PRO A 152 0.68 -5.05 19.87
C PRO A 152 0.73 -3.52 19.88
N GLY A 153 -0.21 -2.87 19.18
CA GLY A 153 -0.25 -1.43 19.01
C GLY A 153 0.60 -0.89 17.88
N SER A 154 1.22 -1.74 17.06
CA SER A 154 2.01 -1.33 15.91
C SER A 154 1.14 -0.76 14.80
N GLY A 155 -0.03 -1.34 14.55
CA GLY A 155 -0.92 -0.95 13.46
C GLY A 155 -0.27 -1.10 12.09
N PRO A 156 0.06 -2.33 11.64
CA PRO A 156 0.71 -2.54 10.36
C PRO A 156 -0.21 -2.09 9.21
N ARG A 157 0.38 -1.40 8.24
CA ARG A 157 -0.40 -0.73 7.18
C ARG A 157 -0.07 -1.24 5.78
N GLN A 158 1.20 -1.29 5.42
CA GLN A 158 1.68 -1.76 4.12
C GLN A 158 2.93 -2.62 4.30
N MET A 159 3.06 -3.65 3.49
CA MET A 159 4.27 -4.46 3.40
C MET A 159 4.71 -4.56 1.94
N ILE A 160 6.00 -4.36 1.69
CA ILE A 160 6.61 -4.55 0.38
C ILE A 160 7.83 -5.44 0.52
N PHE A 161 8.20 -6.10 -0.58
CA PHE A 161 9.41 -6.91 -0.63
C PHE A 161 10.53 -6.21 -1.39
N SER A 162 11.80 -6.55 -1.08
CA SER A 162 12.95 -6.17 -1.90
C SER A 162 12.81 -6.75 -3.31
N ASN A 163 13.49 -6.14 -4.28
CA ASN A 163 13.39 -6.55 -5.69
C ASN A 163 13.79 -8.02 -5.92
N ASP A 164 14.68 -8.54 -5.09
CA ASP A 164 15.13 -9.93 -5.11
C ASP A 164 14.30 -10.87 -4.22
N GLY A 165 13.28 -10.35 -3.55
CA GLY A 165 12.36 -11.09 -2.71
C GLY A 165 12.92 -11.57 -1.36
N ARG A 166 14.19 -11.30 -1.03
CA ARG A 166 14.83 -11.82 0.19
C ARG A 166 14.42 -11.09 1.47
N PHE A 167 13.96 -9.85 1.36
CA PHE A 167 13.62 -9.02 2.51
C PHE A 167 12.23 -8.41 2.35
N ALA A 168 11.55 -8.20 3.48
CA ALA A 168 10.28 -7.50 3.55
C ALA A 168 10.37 -6.27 4.46
N TYR A 169 9.67 -5.20 4.08
CA TYR A 169 9.60 -3.94 4.81
C TYR A 169 8.13 -3.69 5.17
N LEU A 170 7.81 -3.84 6.45
CA LEU A 170 6.47 -3.63 6.98
C LEU A 170 6.39 -2.26 7.63
N LEU A 171 5.56 -1.39 7.07
CA LEU A 171 5.28 -0.06 7.60
C LEU A 171 4.14 -0.13 8.61
N ASN A 172 4.38 0.37 9.81
CA ASN A 172 3.40 0.47 10.88
C ASN A 172 2.90 1.91 11.02
N GLU A 173 1.58 2.08 10.89
CA GLU A 173 0.94 3.39 10.91
C GLU A 173 0.87 4.00 12.31
N ILE A 174 0.51 3.19 13.32
CA ILE A 174 0.27 3.68 14.68
C ILE A 174 1.60 3.93 15.40
N SER A 175 2.52 2.97 15.37
CA SER A 175 3.83 3.09 16.01
C SER A 175 4.86 3.91 15.22
N ASN A 176 4.53 4.35 13.99
CA ASN A 176 5.41 5.14 13.13
C ASN A 176 6.81 4.52 12.99
N ASN A 177 6.87 3.23 12.65
CA ASN A 177 8.12 2.52 12.43
C ASN A 177 8.05 1.58 11.22
N ILE A 178 9.22 1.15 10.78
CA ILE A 178 9.41 0.11 9.77
C ILE A 178 9.99 -1.10 10.48
N MET A 179 9.36 -2.25 10.32
CA MET A 179 9.94 -3.53 10.67
C MET A 179 10.55 -4.16 9.42
N VAL A 180 11.80 -4.54 9.48
CA VAL A 180 12.53 -5.20 8.40
C VAL A 180 12.64 -6.68 8.72
N PHE A 181 12.25 -7.52 7.76
CA PHE A 181 12.29 -8.96 7.91
C PHE A 181 13.17 -9.59 6.83
N LYS A 182 13.85 -10.67 7.20
CA LYS A 182 14.38 -11.62 6.22
C LYS A 182 13.30 -12.64 5.89
N TYR A 183 12.98 -12.79 4.60
CA TYR A 183 12.06 -13.79 4.10
C TYR A 183 12.83 -15.04 3.72
N THR A 184 12.63 -16.11 4.45
CA THR A 184 13.34 -17.40 4.26
C THR A 184 12.39 -18.52 4.59
N ASP A 185 12.32 -19.53 3.72
CA ASP A 185 11.48 -20.72 3.90
C ASP A 185 10.01 -20.35 4.19
N LYS A 186 9.51 -19.27 3.55
CA LYS A 186 8.16 -18.73 3.68
C LYS A 186 7.88 -17.99 5.01
N TYR A 187 8.89 -17.86 5.88
CA TYR A 187 8.78 -17.17 7.16
C TYR A 187 9.38 -15.77 7.10
N LEU A 188 8.76 -14.85 7.84
CA LEU A 188 9.23 -13.48 8.05
C LEU A 188 10.00 -13.41 9.37
N ASN A 189 11.32 -13.33 9.31
CA ASN A 189 12.21 -13.26 10.47
C ASN A 189 12.65 -11.81 10.71
N LEU A 190 12.26 -11.21 11.84
CA LEU A 190 12.57 -9.82 12.17
C LEU A 190 14.09 -9.61 12.33
N ILE A 191 14.63 -8.61 11.62
CA ILE A 191 16.08 -8.29 11.67
C ILE A 191 16.36 -6.85 12.08
N GLN A 192 15.36 -5.94 12.00
CA GLN A 192 15.53 -4.53 12.36
C GLN A 192 14.18 -3.85 12.59
N VAL A 193 14.18 -2.83 13.47
CA VAL A 193 13.05 -1.88 13.63
C VAL A 193 13.62 -0.46 13.64
N LEU A 194 13.00 0.45 12.88
CA LEU A 194 13.41 1.86 12.78
C LEU A 194 12.19 2.78 12.75
N HIS A 195 12.26 3.90 13.49
CA HIS A 195 11.22 4.93 13.44
C HIS A 195 11.24 5.69 12.12
N THR A 196 10.06 6.13 11.69
CA THR A 196 9.86 6.92 10.46
C THR A 196 9.84 8.42 10.70
N THR A 197 9.86 8.85 11.97
CA THR A 197 9.93 10.24 12.42
C THR A 197 11.18 10.46 13.26
N PRO A 198 11.67 11.72 13.42
CA PRO A 198 12.79 12.02 14.29
C PRO A 198 12.51 11.62 15.74
N ARG A 199 13.53 11.17 16.47
CA ARG A 199 13.40 10.76 17.89
C ARG A 199 12.83 11.86 18.79
N HIS A 200 13.05 13.12 18.46
CA HIS A 200 12.58 14.27 19.23
C HIS A 200 11.26 14.87 18.72
N PHE A 201 10.62 14.20 17.78
CA PHE A 201 9.30 14.61 17.33
C PHE A 201 8.22 14.10 18.28
N HIS A 202 7.52 15.00 18.96
CA HIS A 202 6.47 14.69 19.92
C HIS A 202 5.06 15.02 19.43
N GLY A 203 4.94 15.46 18.16
CA GLY A 203 3.66 15.73 17.52
C GLY A 203 2.94 14.46 17.08
N PHE A 204 1.71 14.61 16.62
CA PHE A 204 0.98 13.52 15.98
C PHE A 204 1.67 13.16 14.65
N SER A 205 1.88 11.88 14.44
CA SER A 205 2.29 11.35 13.15
C SER A 205 1.62 10.01 12.87
N SER A 206 1.45 9.71 11.60
CA SER A 206 0.81 8.48 11.12
C SER A 206 1.46 8.11 9.79
N ALA A 207 2.38 7.13 9.82
CA ALA A 207 3.07 6.67 8.63
C ALA A 207 2.07 6.14 7.59
N SER A 208 2.29 6.42 6.29
CA SER A 208 1.24 6.19 5.30
C SER A 208 1.65 5.30 4.13
N ALA A 209 2.61 5.68 3.32
CA ALA A 209 3.03 4.91 2.16
C ALA A 209 4.51 4.53 2.26
N ILE A 210 4.86 3.39 1.66
CA ILE A 210 6.22 2.88 1.58
C ILE A 210 6.51 2.42 0.15
N ARG A 211 7.66 2.82 -0.41
CA ARG A 211 8.11 2.46 -1.77
C ARG A 211 9.62 2.27 -1.80
N LEU A 212 10.09 1.33 -2.62
CA LEU A 212 11.49 1.23 -3.01
C LEU A 212 11.76 2.07 -4.25
N SER A 213 12.99 2.57 -4.39
CA SER A 213 13.50 3.05 -5.69
C SER A 213 13.51 1.90 -6.70
N LYS A 214 13.55 2.22 -8.00
CA LYS A 214 13.57 1.21 -9.07
C LYS A 214 14.75 0.23 -8.93
N SER A 215 15.89 0.71 -8.44
CA SER A 215 17.08 -0.10 -8.17
C SER A 215 16.97 -0.97 -6.89
N GLY A 216 16.02 -0.68 -6.01
CA GLY A 216 15.91 -1.27 -4.68
C GLY A 216 16.91 -0.76 -3.65
N LYS A 217 17.81 0.18 -4.02
CA LYS A 217 18.87 0.69 -3.13
C LYS A 217 18.37 1.69 -2.10
N HIS A 218 17.20 2.27 -2.31
CA HIS A 218 16.60 3.27 -1.42
C HIS A 218 15.15 2.94 -1.10
N LEU A 219 14.77 3.24 0.13
CA LEU A 219 13.40 3.08 0.64
C LEU A 219 12.87 4.45 1.04
N PHE A 220 11.63 4.72 0.69
CA PHE A 220 10.93 5.97 0.97
C PHE A 220 9.67 5.70 1.78
N VAL A 221 9.40 6.56 2.75
CA VAL A 221 8.20 6.49 3.59
C VAL A 221 7.59 7.86 3.77
N SER A 222 6.27 7.97 3.60
CA SER A 222 5.54 9.21 3.90
C SER A 222 4.98 9.19 5.32
N ASN A 223 5.04 10.34 6.01
CA ASN A 223 4.57 10.55 7.38
C ASN A 223 3.55 11.68 7.42
N ARG A 224 2.28 11.36 7.68
CA ARG A 224 1.20 12.35 7.84
C ARG A 224 1.26 12.96 9.24
N GLY A 225 1.15 14.26 9.34
CA GLY A 225 1.27 15.02 10.58
C GLY A 225 2.69 15.50 10.84
N HIS A 226 3.74 14.68 10.65
CA HIS A 226 5.11 15.18 10.49
C HIS A 226 5.32 15.80 9.11
N ASP A 227 4.47 15.46 8.14
CA ASP A 227 4.42 15.98 6.78
C ASP A 227 5.79 15.93 6.08
N SER A 228 6.24 14.70 5.87
CA SER A 228 7.56 14.44 5.26
C SER A 228 7.61 13.14 4.48
N ILE A 229 8.63 13.07 3.60
CA ILE A 229 9.16 11.82 3.07
C ILE A 229 10.49 11.52 3.79
N ALA A 230 10.57 10.38 4.46
CA ALA A 230 11.80 9.84 5.02
C ALA A 230 12.51 8.98 3.97
N LEU A 231 13.80 9.25 3.74
CA LEU A 231 14.67 8.54 2.79
C LEU A 231 15.65 7.65 3.55
N TYR A 232 15.69 6.37 3.17
CA TYR A 232 16.61 5.38 3.73
C TYR A 232 17.46 4.76 2.63
N ARG A 233 18.73 4.48 2.97
CA ARG A 233 19.60 3.59 2.18
C ARG A 233 19.30 2.14 2.58
N VAL A 234 19.21 1.25 1.59
CA VAL A 234 19.02 -0.19 1.76
C VAL A 234 20.34 -0.91 1.54
N ASN A 235 20.79 -1.67 2.52
CA ASN A 235 21.90 -2.60 2.35
C ASN A 235 21.40 -3.84 1.61
N GLN A 236 21.87 -4.05 0.38
CA GLN A 236 21.39 -5.09 -0.53
C GLN A 236 21.73 -6.52 -0.06
N GLU A 237 22.73 -6.69 0.81
CA GLU A 237 23.14 -8.01 1.31
C GLU A 237 22.34 -8.42 2.56
N THR A 238 22.11 -7.45 3.45
CA THR A 238 21.49 -7.71 4.76
C THR A 238 20.02 -7.30 4.85
N GLY A 239 19.51 -6.55 3.86
CA GLY A 239 18.18 -5.95 3.86
C GLY A 239 18.00 -4.80 4.86
N LYS A 240 18.97 -4.56 5.74
CA LYS A 240 18.88 -3.50 6.74
C LYS A 240 18.85 -2.11 6.08
N ILE A 241 18.13 -1.21 6.74
CA ILE A 241 17.96 0.17 6.26
C ILE A 241 18.64 1.16 7.21
N THR A 242 19.12 2.28 6.66
CA THR A 242 19.70 3.39 7.42
C THR A 242 19.02 4.68 6.98
N LEU A 243 18.44 5.42 7.93
CA LEU A 243 17.85 6.73 7.65
C LEU A 243 18.95 7.68 7.18
N LEU A 244 18.74 8.29 6.01
CA LEU A 244 19.60 9.35 5.50
C LEU A 244 19.10 10.70 6.02
N TYR A 245 17.89 11.08 5.69
CA TYR A 245 17.24 12.31 6.14
C TYR A 245 15.74 12.30 5.80
N MET A 246 15.05 13.40 6.15
CA MET A 246 13.65 13.62 5.83
C MET A 246 13.49 14.93 5.08
N VAL A 247 12.59 14.95 4.09
CA VAL A 247 12.23 16.15 3.33
C VAL A 247 10.78 16.50 3.61
N HIS A 248 10.52 17.75 3.95
CA HIS A 248 9.16 18.23 4.19
C HIS A 248 8.34 18.26 2.91
N THR A 249 7.06 17.92 3.06
CA THR A 249 6.02 17.93 2.03
C THR A 249 4.95 18.97 2.37
N GLY A 250 3.92 19.10 1.56
CA GLY A 250 2.64 19.62 2.00
C GLY A 250 1.95 18.69 3.01
N LYS A 251 0.79 19.13 3.51
CA LYS A 251 0.08 18.47 4.62
C LYS A 251 -0.50 17.12 4.22
N THR A 252 -0.36 16.17 5.14
CA THR A 252 -0.94 14.83 5.02
C THR A 252 -0.50 14.10 3.73
N PRO A 253 0.82 13.82 3.54
CA PRO A 253 1.32 13.08 2.39
C PRO A 253 0.84 11.62 2.43
N ARG A 254 -0.37 11.38 1.90
CA ARG A 254 -1.05 10.11 2.05
C ARG A 254 -0.50 9.01 1.17
N ASP A 255 -0.15 9.35 -0.06
CA ASP A 255 0.47 8.45 -1.03
C ASP A 255 1.49 9.20 -1.86
N PHE A 256 2.45 8.48 -2.41
CA PHE A 256 3.42 8.98 -3.35
C PHE A 256 3.82 7.88 -4.33
N ASN A 257 4.31 8.23 -5.50
CA ASN A 257 4.80 7.24 -6.45
C ASN A 257 5.90 7.82 -7.35
N PHE A 258 6.75 6.93 -7.84
CA PHE A 258 7.75 7.27 -8.83
C PHE A 258 7.13 7.36 -10.22
N ILE A 259 7.31 8.48 -10.92
CA ILE A 259 6.96 8.63 -12.34
C ILE A 259 8.14 8.30 -13.26
N SER A 260 9.33 8.22 -12.70
CA SER A 260 10.54 7.71 -13.33
C SER A 260 11.58 7.38 -12.25
N SER A 261 12.75 6.88 -12.63
CA SER A 261 13.87 6.69 -11.68
C SER A 261 14.38 7.99 -11.03
N LYS A 262 14.03 9.16 -11.61
CA LYS A 262 14.53 10.48 -11.19
C LYS A 262 13.45 11.37 -10.56
N TYR A 263 12.18 11.03 -10.68
CA TYR A 263 11.10 11.87 -10.22
C TYR A 263 10.06 11.10 -9.45
N LEU A 264 9.64 11.71 -8.36
CA LEU A 264 8.63 11.24 -7.42
C LEU A 264 7.53 12.30 -7.33
N ILE A 265 6.28 11.89 -7.30
CA ILE A 265 5.14 12.76 -6.99
C ILE A 265 4.52 12.35 -5.67
N VAL A 266 4.11 13.34 -4.88
CA VAL A 266 3.53 13.18 -3.54
C VAL A 266 2.15 13.84 -3.51
N GLY A 267 1.15 13.11 -3.04
CA GLY A 267 -0.19 13.65 -2.80
C GLY A 267 -0.29 14.25 -1.40
N ALA A 268 -0.27 15.57 -1.30
CA ALA A 268 -0.52 16.34 -0.08
C ALA A 268 -2.04 16.51 0.09
N GLN A 269 -2.66 15.54 0.77
CA GLN A 269 -4.12 15.39 0.82
C GLN A 269 -4.84 16.64 1.34
N ASP A 270 -4.32 17.24 2.42
CA ASP A 270 -5.00 18.34 3.11
C ASP A 270 -4.58 19.74 2.58
N ASP A 271 -3.67 19.78 1.62
CA ASP A 271 -3.33 20.97 0.85
C ASP A 271 -3.95 20.95 -0.56
N ASP A 272 -4.69 19.90 -0.92
CA ASP A 272 -5.29 19.72 -2.25
C ASP A 272 -4.26 19.81 -3.40
N GLU A 273 -3.05 19.26 -3.18
CA GLU A 273 -1.95 19.36 -4.13
C GLU A 273 -1.23 18.02 -4.38
N ILE A 274 -0.72 17.89 -5.60
CA ILE A 274 0.33 16.94 -5.94
C ILE A 274 1.63 17.72 -6.13
N GLU A 275 2.68 17.30 -5.45
CA GLU A 275 4.00 17.92 -5.45
C GLU A 275 5.00 17.06 -6.22
N LEU A 276 5.90 17.70 -6.97
CA LEU A 276 6.98 17.03 -7.67
C LEU A 276 8.29 17.11 -6.87
N PHE A 277 8.93 15.96 -6.72
CA PHE A 277 10.26 15.81 -6.13
C PHE A 277 11.24 15.26 -7.15
N LYS A 278 12.48 15.74 -7.13
CA LYS A 278 13.59 15.21 -7.91
C LYS A 278 14.45 14.33 -7.02
N PHE A 279 14.71 13.10 -7.44
CA PHE A 279 15.60 12.17 -6.77
C PHE A 279 16.86 11.93 -7.59
N ASN A 280 18.01 12.10 -6.96
CA ASN A 280 19.31 11.73 -7.48
C ASN A 280 19.86 10.54 -6.67
N GLU A 281 19.83 9.35 -7.25
CA GLU A 281 20.22 8.14 -6.55
C GLU A 281 21.72 8.10 -6.22
N GLU A 282 22.59 8.62 -7.10
CA GLU A 282 24.05 8.62 -6.89
C GLU A 282 24.46 9.52 -5.74
N LYS A 283 23.80 10.69 -5.62
CA LYS A 283 24.01 11.66 -4.54
C LYS A 283 23.16 11.35 -3.31
N GLU A 284 22.25 10.38 -3.41
CA GLU A 284 21.25 10.06 -2.38
C GLU A 284 20.42 11.29 -1.98
N GLU A 285 20.04 12.11 -2.96
CA GLU A 285 19.44 13.42 -2.73
C GLU A 285 18.01 13.46 -3.23
N LEU A 286 17.07 13.83 -2.35
CA LEU A 286 15.67 14.08 -2.66
C LEU A 286 15.37 15.57 -2.46
N ILE A 287 14.93 16.25 -3.51
CA ILE A 287 14.65 17.70 -3.50
C ILE A 287 13.20 17.92 -3.88
N ARG A 288 12.45 18.62 -3.00
CA ARG A 288 11.14 19.17 -3.36
C ARG A 288 11.33 20.27 -4.39
N THR A 289 10.63 20.21 -5.51
CA THR A 289 10.66 21.26 -6.54
C THR A 289 9.59 22.30 -6.26
N ALA A 290 9.58 23.39 -7.04
CA ALA A 290 8.50 24.39 -7.01
C ALA A 290 7.27 23.99 -7.88
N ILE A 291 7.27 22.78 -8.45
CA ILE A 291 6.20 22.32 -9.34
C ILE A 291 5.14 21.62 -8.52
N THR A 292 3.93 22.14 -8.58
CA THR A 292 2.73 21.55 -7.95
C THR A 292 1.58 21.50 -8.96
N LEU A 293 0.62 20.62 -8.68
CA LEU A 293 -0.64 20.52 -9.41
C LEU A 293 -1.80 20.46 -8.41
N VAL A 294 -2.76 21.36 -8.55
CA VAL A 294 -3.94 21.40 -7.68
C VAL A 294 -4.89 20.26 -8.05
N ILE A 295 -5.10 19.35 -7.11
CA ILE A 295 -6.04 18.23 -7.21
C ILE A 295 -6.72 18.06 -5.86
N PRO A 296 -8.05 18.14 -5.77
CA PRO A 296 -8.76 18.01 -4.51
C PRO A 296 -8.50 16.67 -3.82
N SER A 297 -7.98 16.71 -2.60
CA SER A 297 -7.78 15.57 -1.68
C SER A 297 -7.13 14.33 -2.33
N PRO A 298 -5.90 14.43 -2.87
CA PRO A 298 -5.24 13.30 -3.53
C PRO A 298 -4.87 12.23 -2.50
N VAL A 299 -5.45 11.03 -2.64
CA VAL A 299 -5.32 9.93 -1.67
C VAL A 299 -4.62 8.69 -2.20
N CYS A 300 -4.45 8.60 -3.53
CA CYS A 300 -3.77 7.50 -4.20
C CYS A 300 -3.17 7.96 -5.52
N ILE A 301 -1.98 7.48 -5.84
CA ILE A 301 -1.24 7.80 -7.06
C ILE A 301 -0.88 6.51 -7.79
N ALA A 302 -1.49 6.26 -8.94
CA ALA A 302 -1.13 5.17 -9.83
C ALA A 302 -0.39 5.72 -11.07
N VAL A 303 0.68 5.05 -11.45
CA VAL A 303 1.50 5.44 -12.59
C VAL A 303 1.47 4.34 -13.64
N LYS A 304 1.17 4.70 -14.88
CA LYS A 304 1.28 3.81 -16.02
C LYS A 304 2.64 4.00 -16.69
N GLU A 305 3.50 2.99 -16.61
CA GLU A 305 4.74 3.02 -17.37
C GLU A 305 4.44 2.97 -18.87
N LYS A 306 4.99 3.94 -19.63
CA LYS A 306 5.00 3.81 -21.09
C LYS A 306 6.00 2.71 -21.44
N LYS A 307 5.55 1.64 -22.11
CA LYS A 307 6.48 0.72 -22.75
C LYS A 307 7.26 1.52 -23.77
N GLU A 308 8.56 1.67 -23.59
CA GLU A 308 9.46 2.17 -24.64
C GLU A 308 9.27 1.26 -25.85
N LYS A 309 9.00 1.89 -27.02
CA LYS A 309 8.86 1.18 -28.29
C LYS A 309 10.18 0.68 -28.80
#